data_e0b1cce0dbc6c039f31607471e5f93e7
#
_entry.id   e0b1cce0dbc6c039f31607471e5f93e7
#
_cell.length_a   1.000
_cell.length_b   1.000
_cell.length_c   1.000
_cell.angle_alpha   90.00
_cell.angle_beta   90.00
_cell.angle_gamma   90.00
#
_symmetry.space_group_name_H-M   'P 1'
#
loop_
_entity.id
_entity.type
_entity.pdbx_description
1 polymer ?
#
loop_
_entity_poly.entity_id
_entity_poly.type
_entity_poly.pdbx_seq_one_letter_code
_entity_poly.pdbx_strand_id
1 'polypeptide(L)'
;MSKLTKVLITGASGLLGANLVRHYAGRADCTGFYGKNPISISGADLKHLELTDRQSVSRAIKQLRPDLIIHCAAATNVEWCEKHPDLAKTINEDVAIFLAELSSETGAKFVFMSTDSVFDGNSGNYLESDTPGPLNSYATGKVRAEEAVNRLNPDTLVIRSYFYGHSPSGTRSLLEWVLVRAMAGNVVPGFTDSYFSPIGVHDFADALDSAIMANISGILHLGSSNAISKHEFARMVMETYGCEMSLLRPITVDDACLSANRPRNTSLNVAMLESIWGRVAPSVADGINRLSSQANPFA
;
A
#
# COMPACT_ATOMS: atom_id res chain seq x y z
N MET A 1 21.11 -5.52 -16.77
CA MET A 1 19.69 -5.80 -16.57
C MET A 1 18.90 -5.25 -17.76
N SER A 2 18.00 -6.04 -18.36
CA SER A 2 17.11 -5.53 -19.41
C SER A 2 16.23 -4.43 -18.81
N LYS A 3 16.06 -3.34 -19.53
CA LYS A 3 15.13 -2.26 -19.15
C LYS A 3 13.73 -2.88 -19.02
N LEU A 4 13.05 -2.70 -17.88
CA LEU A 4 11.64 -3.07 -17.76
C LEU A 4 10.86 -2.38 -18.87
N THR A 5 10.25 -3.16 -19.76
CA THR A 5 9.55 -2.61 -20.91
C THR A 5 8.04 -2.61 -20.70
N LYS A 6 7.50 -3.64 -20.03
CA LYS A 6 6.07 -3.80 -19.79
C LYS A 6 5.75 -3.99 -18.31
N VAL A 7 4.96 -3.08 -17.75
CA VAL A 7 4.54 -3.09 -16.35
C VAL A 7 3.03 -3.24 -16.28
N LEU A 8 2.56 -4.22 -15.54
CA LEU A 8 1.15 -4.41 -15.20
C LEU A 8 0.90 -4.04 -13.74
N ILE A 9 -0.06 -3.16 -13.49
CA ILE A 9 -0.46 -2.74 -12.14
C ILE A 9 -1.93 -3.09 -11.94
N THR A 10 -2.24 -3.90 -10.94
CA THR A 10 -3.63 -4.15 -10.54
C THR A 10 -4.08 -3.15 -9.47
N GLY A 11 -5.39 -2.92 -9.35
CA GLY A 11 -5.88 -1.90 -8.43
C GLY A 11 -5.52 -0.48 -8.88
N ALA A 12 -5.43 -0.25 -10.19
CA ALA A 12 -5.00 1.00 -10.81
C ALA A 12 -5.83 2.24 -10.42
N SER A 13 -7.05 2.07 -9.93
CA SER A 13 -7.91 3.17 -9.42
C SER A 13 -7.83 3.38 -7.91
N GLY A 14 -6.99 2.60 -7.21
CA GLY A 14 -6.72 2.76 -5.78
C GLY A 14 -5.67 3.83 -5.49
N LEU A 15 -5.43 4.11 -4.20
CA LEU A 15 -4.40 5.07 -3.77
C LEU A 15 -3.02 4.73 -4.36
N LEU A 16 -2.47 3.57 -4.01
CA LEU A 16 -1.13 3.18 -4.45
C LEU A 16 -1.09 2.88 -5.95
N GLY A 17 -2.06 2.09 -6.45
CA GLY A 17 -2.08 1.70 -7.86
C GLY A 17 -2.11 2.89 -8.82
N ALA A 18 -2.92 3.92 -8.56
CA ALA A 18 -2.98 5.11 -9.40
C ALA A 18 -1.66 5.92 -9.39
N ASN A 19 -1.03 6.05 -8.22
CA ASN A 19 0.27 6.73 -8.11
C ASN A 19 1.38 5.95 -8.82
N LEU A 20 1.39 4.62 -8.73
CA LEU A 20 2.35 3.79 -9.46
C LEU A 20 2.09 3.80 -10.97
N VAL A 21 0.83 3.77 -11.42
CA VAL A 21 0.53 3.96 -12.84
C VAL A 21 1.09 5.29 -13.36
N ARG A 22 0.89 6.39 -12.63
CA ARG A 22 1.49 7.69 -12.98
C ARG A 22 3.02 7.65 -12.98
N HIS A 23 3.62 6.97 -12.02
CA HIS A 23 5.06 6.83 -11.90
C HIS A 23 5.68 6.09 -13.09
N TYR A 24 5.01 5.02 -13.57
CA TYR A 24 5.50 4.23 -14.71
C TYR A 24 5.04 4.76 -16.06
N ALA A 25 3.97 5.56 -16.14
CA ALA A 25 3.50 6.17 -17.37
C ALA A 25 4.61 7.01 -18.04
N GLY A 26 4.90 6.72 -19.31
CA GLY A 26 5.99 7.35 -20.06
C GLY A 26 7.41 6.84 -19.74
N ARG A 27 7.57 5.98 -18.72
CA ARG A 27 8.83 5.30 -18.39
C ARG A 27 8.87 3.86 -18.89
N ALA A 28 7.71 3.22 -18.99
CA ALA A 28 7.50 1.87 -19.50
C ALA A 28 6.17 1.78 -20.24
N ASP A 29 5.93 0.68 -20.97
CA ASP A 29 4.60 0.30 -21.48
C ASP A 29 3.74 -0.13 -20.27
N CYS A 30 2.99 0.83 -19.72
CA CYS A 30 2.27 0.67 -18.46
C CYS A 30 0.81 0.34 -18.72
N THR A 31 0.39 -0.86 -18.28
CA THR A 31 -1.01 -1.27 -18.25
C THR A 31 -1.52 -1.30 -16.81
N GLY A 32 -2.72 -0.75 -16.58
CA GLY A 32 -3.38 -0.79 -15.28
C GLY A 32 -4.73 -1.50 -15.33
N PHE A 33 -4.96 -2.49 -14.45
CA PHE A 33 -6.27 -3.09 -14.27
C PHE A 33 -7.02 -2.43 -13.12
N TYR A 34 -8.24 -1.95 -13.41
CA TYR A 34 -9.15 -1.41 -12.41
C TYR A 34 -10.46 -2.20 -12.35
N GLY A 35 -11.09 -2.20 -11.18
CA GLY A 35 -12.41 -2.81 -10.97
C GLY A 35 -13.53 -1.78 -11.18
N LYS A 36 -14.31 -1.53 -10.13
CA LYS A 36 -15.56 -0.72 -10.19
C LYS A 36 -15.39 0.76 -10.57
N ASN A 37 -14.24 1.37 -10.26
CA ASN A 37 -14.06 2.81 -10.43
C ASN A 37 -13.17 3.07 -11.66
N PRO A 38 -13.73 3.57 -12.77
CA PRO A 38 -12.94 3.92 -13.93
C PRO A 38 -11.97 5.07 -13.63
N ILE A 39 -10.82 5.04 -14.28
CA ILE A 39 -9.78 6.04 -14.15
C ILE A 39 -9.11 6.26 -15.51
N SER A 40 -8.58 7.45 -15.74
CA SER A 40 -7.78 7.79 -16.90
C SER A 40 -6.47 8.45 -16.45
N ILE A 41 -5.35 7.94 -16.92
CA ILE A 41 -4.01 8.50 -16.66
C ILE A 41 -3.26 8.54 -17.99
N SER A 42 -2.83 9.71 -18.40
CA SER A 42 -2.10 9.89 -19.65
C SER A 42 -0.81 9.06 -19.66
N GLY A 43 -0.55 8.39 -20.79
CA GLY A 43 0.64 7.55 -20.97
C GLY A 43 0.52 6.13 -20.40
N ALA A 44 -0.66 5.71 -19.98
CA ALA A 44 -0.94 4.34 -19.54
C ALA A 44 -2.19 3.77 -20.22
N ASP A 45 -2.21 2.44 -20.45
CA ASP A 45 -3.37 1.69 -20.97
C ASP A 45 -4.18 1.15 -19.78
N LEU A 46 -5.36 1.71 -19.53
CA LEU A 46 -6.18 1.35 -18.36
C LEU A 46 -7.40 0.54 -18.79
N LYS A 47 -7.54 -0.66 -18.20
CA LYS A 47 -8.57 -1.64 -18.54
C LYS A 47 -9.42 -2.03 -17.36
N HIS A 48 -10.74 -2.06 -17.58
CA HIS A 48 -11.64 -2.69 -16.61
C HIS A 48 -11.43 -4.21 -16.65
N LEU A 49 -11.09 -4.81 -15.51
CA LEU A 49 -10.94 -6.25 -15.37
C LEU A 49 -11.26 -6.69 -13.94
N GLU A 50 -12.24 -7.58 -13.81
CA GLU A 50 -12.55 -8.19 -12.51
C GLU A 50 -11.53 -9.28 -12.21
N LEU A 51 -10.72 -9.10 -11.15
CA LEU A 51 -9.61 -10.01 -10.84
C LEU A 51 -10.05 -11.39 -10.34
N THR A 52 -11.31 -11.55 -9.94
CA THR A 52 -11.90 -12.83 -9.57
C THR A 52 -12.31 -13.68 -10.79
N ASP A 53 -12.42 -13.07 -11.97
CA ASP A 53 -12.57 -13.79 -13.24
C ASP A 53 -11.20 -14.31 -13.73
N ARG A 54 -10.80 -15.46 -13.20
CA ARG A 54 -9.51 -16.10 -13.50
C ARG A 54 -9.27 -16.31 -15.01
N GLN A 55 -10.33 -16.61 -15.78
CA GLN A 55 -10.18 -16.87 -17.21
C GLN A 55 -9.81 -15.61 -17.98
N SER A 56 -10.52 -14.52 -17.73
CA SER A 56 -10.26 -13.21 -18.36
C SER A 56 -8.90 -12.65 -17.92
N VAL A 57 -8.52 -12.79 -16.64
CA VAL A 57 -7.21 -12.37 -16.11
C VAL A 57 -6.08 -13.16 -16.77
N SER A 58 -6.19 -14.49 -16.83
CA SER A 58 -5.17 -15.35 -17.47
C SER A 58 -4.97 -14.98 -18.94
N ARG A 59 -6.06 -14.79 -19.69
CA ARG A 59 -6.01 -14.39 -21.10
C ARG A 59 -5.31 -13.04 -21.26
N ALA A 60 -5.68 -12.05 -20.44
CA ALA A 60 -5.11 -10.71 -20.51
C ALA A 60 -3.60 -10.70 -20.20
N ILE A 61 -3.16 -11.39 -19.13
CA ILE A 61 -1.75 -11.46 -18.75
C ILE A 61 -0.91 -12.21 -19.78
N LYS A 62 -1.41 -13.36 -20.31
CA LYS A 62 -0.71 -14.13 -21.35
C LYS A 62 -0.60 -13.36 -22.68
N GLN A 63 -1.58 -12.51 -23.00
CA GLN A 63 -1.54 -11.63 -24.17
C GLN A 63 -0.60 -10.44 -23.96
N LEU A 64 -0.62 -9.82 -22.77
CA LEU A 64 0.18 -8.65 -22.41
C LEU A 64 1.66 -9.02 -22.30
N ARG A 65 1.98 -10.19 -21.70
CA ARG A 65 3.34 -10.65 -21.37
C ARG A 65 4.15 -9.57 -20.62
N PRO A 66 3.70 -9.16 -19.42
CA PRO A 66 4.41 -8.15 -18.66
C PRO A 66 5.76 -8.68 -18.15
N ASP A 67 6.76 -7.80 -18.03
CA ASP A 67 8.03 -8.10 -17.35
C ASP A 67 7.86 -8.01 -15.83
N LEU A 68 6.91 -7.16 -15.38
CA LEU A 68 6.65 -6.86 -13.98
C LEU A 68 5.15 -6.79 -13.73
N ILE A 69 4.67 -7.48 -12.71
CA ILE A 69 3.30 -7.40 -12.18
C ILE A 69 3.35 -6.83 -10.77
N ILE A 70 2.71 -5.66 -10.55
CA ILE A 70 2.56 -5.04 -9.22
C ILE A 70 1.11 -5.20 -8.78
N HIS A 71 0.88 -6.03 -7.76
CA HIS A 71 -0.46 -6.33 -7.27
C HIS A 71 -0.84 -5.41 -6.12
N CYS A 72 -1.57 -4.31 -6.43
CA CYS A 72 -2.07 -3.32 -5.47
C CYS A 72 -3.56 -3.49 -5.13
N ALA A 73 -4.29 -4.33 -5.87
CA ALA A 73 -5.71 -4.54 -5.62
C ALA A 73 -5.93 -5.28 -4.29
N ALA A 74 -6.78 -4.74 -3.44
CA ALA A 74 -7.17 -5.36 -2.18
C ALA A 74 -8.47 -4.77 -1.63
N ALA A 75 -9.18 -5.54 -0.82
CA ALA A 75 -10.20 -5.04 0.09
C ALA A 75 -9.49 -4.59 1.37
N THR A 76 -9.31 -3.26 1.55
CA THR A 76 -8.49 -2.69 2.63
C THR A 76 -9.30 -2.18 3.83
N ASN A 77 -10.63 -2.14 3.73
CA ASN A 77 -11.48 -1.77 4.85
C ASN A 77 -11.56 -2.95 5.83
N VAL A 78 -10.86 -2.82 6.96
CA VAL A 78 -10.71 -3.89 7.94
C VAL A 78 -12.03 -4.28 8.57
N GLU A 79 -12.92 -3.31 8.86
CA GLU A 79 -14.26 -3.58 9.40
C GLU A 79 -15.14 -4.34 8.39
N TRP A 80 -14.99 -4.03 7.11
CA TRP A 80 -15.69 -4.77 6.06
C TRP A 80 -15.15 -6.19 5.92
N CYS A 81 -13.83 -6.38 5.97
CA CYS A 81 -13.21 -7.70 5.92
C CYS A 81 -13.65 -8.59 7.08
N GLU A 82 -13.79 -8.01 8.29
CA GLU A 82 -14.28 -8.74 9.47
C GLU A 82 -15.71 -9.21 9.29
N LYS A 83 -16.57 -8.38 8.66
CA LYS A 83 -17.96 -8.71 8.38
C LYS A 83 -18.15 -9.66 7.18
N HIS A 84 -17.18 -9.74 6.28
CA HIS A 84 -17.27 -10.51 5.04
C HIS A 84 -15.99 -11.33 4.81
N PRO A 85 -15.63 -12.27 5.71
CA PRO A 85 -14.34 -12.95 5.69
C PRO A 85 -14.11 -13.78 4.43
N ASP A 86 -15.14 -14.44 3.87
CA ASP A 86 -15.02 -15.24 2.65
C ASP A 86 -14.73 -14.37 1.42
N LEU A 87 -15.41 -13.23 1.31
CA LEU A 87 -15.14 -12.28 0.22
C LEU A 87 -13.77 -11.61 0.38
N ALA A 88 -13.39 -11.28 1.62
CA ALA A 88 -12.08 -10.75 1.92
C ALA A 88 -10.97 -11.76 1.55
N LYS A 89 -11.16 -13.05 1.88
CA LYS A 89 -10.26 -14.13 1.47
C LYS A 89 -10.15 -14.18 -0.05
N THR A 90 -11.27 -14.23 -0.76
CA THR A 90 -11.26 -14.30 -2.24
C THR A 90 -10.48 -13.14 -2.85
N ILE A 91 -10.68 -11.91 -2.37
CA ILE A 91 -10.05 -10.71 -2.95
C ILE A 91 -8.58 -10.57 -2.52
N ASN A 92 -8.26 -10.82 -1.25
CA ASN A 92 -6.94 -10.50 -0.69
C ASN A 92 -5.95 -11.68 -0.73
N GLU A 93 -6.45 -12.91 -0.72
CA GLU A 93 -5.65 -14.15 -0.69
C GLU A 93 -5.72 -14.87 -2.05
N ASP A 94 -6.91 -15.34 -2.48
CA ASP A 94 -7.03 -16.21 -3.65
C ASP A 94 -6.62 -15.52 -4.96
N VAL A 95 -6.89 -14.22 -5.10
CA VAL A 95 -6.43 -13.42 -6.27
C VAL A 95 -4.91 -13.27 -6.27
N ALA A 96 -4.30 -12.99 -5.11
CA ALA A 96 -2.85 -12.84 -5.02
C ALA A 96 -2.12 -14.15 -5.36
N ILE A 97 -2.62 -15.27 -4.85
CA ILE A 97 -2.12 -16.62 -5.15
C ILE A 97 -2.18 -16.89 -6.66
N PHE A 98 -3.34 -16.64 -7.26
CA PHE A 98 -3.53 -16.85 -8.70
C PHE A 98 -2.61 -15.98 -9.56
N LEU A 99 -2.39 -14.72 -9.18
CA LEU A 99 -1.47 -13.85 -9.90
C LEU A 99 0.01 -14.28 -9.73
N ALA A 100 0.39 -14.81 -8.58
CA ALA A 100 1.71 -15.38 -8.37
C ALA A 100 1.95 -16.63 -9.24
N GLU A 101 0.95 -17.51 -9.36
CA GLU A 101 0.99 -18.66 -10.29
C GLU A 101 1.22 -18.19 -11.74
N LEU A 102 0.40 -17.22 -12.20
CA LEU A 102 0.53 -16.68 -13.56
C LEU A 102 1.86 -15.96 -13.79
N SER A 103 2.39 -15.26 -12.79
CA SER A 103 3.69 -14.61 -12.90
C SER A 103 4.82 -15.63 -13.07
N SER A 104 4.76 -16.71 -12.32
CA SER A 104 5.70 -17.84 -12.47
C SER A 104 5.61 -18.50 -13.85
N GLU A 105 4.38 -18.74 -14.36
CA GLU A 105 4.15 -19.31 -15.71
C GLU A 105 4.68 -18.41 -16.83
N THR A 106 4.59 -17.09 -16.67
CA THR A 106 4.95 -16.11 -17.70
C THR A 106 6.36 -15.57 -17.58
N GLY A 107 7.06 -15.87 -16.48
CA GLY A 107 8.39 -15.34 -16.18
C GLY A 107 8.38 -13.87 -15.74
N ALA A 108 7.23 -13.32 -15.37
CA ALA A 108 7.13 -11.95 -14.88
C ALA A 108 7.62 -11.85 -13.43
N LYS A 109 8.39 -10.79 -13.10
CA LYS A 109 8.64 -10.42 -11.70
C LYS A 109 7.32 -10.08 -11.02
N PHE A 110 7.06 -10.66 -9.84
CA PHE A 110 5.84 -10.39 -9.08
C PHE A 110 6.14 -9.56 -7.85
N VAL A 111 5.40 -8.47 -7.67
CA VAL A 111 5.44 -7.62 -6.47
C VAL A 111 4.07 -7.67 -5.81
N PHE A 112 4.03 -8.15 -4.58
CA PHE A 112 2.82 -8.27 -3.78
C PHE A 112 2.78 -7.21 -2.69
N MET A 113 1.74 -6.36 -2.69
CA MET A 113 1.52 -5.37 -1.65
C MET A 113 0.87 -6.02 -0.43
N SER A 114 1.65 -6.16 0.65
CA SER A 114 1.18 -6.53 1.97
C SER A 114 0.98 -5.30 2.86
N THR A 115 1.04 -5.45 4.17
CA THR A 115 0.72 -4.42 5.15
C THR A 115 1.60 -4.56 6.40
N ASP A 116 1.80 -3.46 7.12
CA ASP A 116 2.38 -3.43 8.47
C ASP A 116 1.48 -4.12 9.51
N SER A 117 0.17 -4.16 9.23
CA SER A 117 -0.83 -4.76 10.14
C SER A 117 -0.74 -6.29 10.25
N VAL A 118 0.20 -6.93 9.58
CA VAL A 118 0.53 -8.36 9.78
C VAL A 118 1.09 -8.64 11.18
N PHE A 119 1.60 -7.62 11.87
CA PHE A 119 2.16 -7.73 13.20
C PHE A 119 1.11 -7.49 14.30
N ASP A 120 1.34 -8.08 15.48
CA ASP A 120 0.45 -7.98 16.64
C ASP A 120 0.46 -6.60 17.32
N GLY A 121 1.49 -5.81 17.08
CA GLY A 121 1.62 -4.46 17.60
C GLY A 121 2.14 -4.37 19.04
N ASN A 122 2.68 -5.44 19.59
CA ASN A 122 3.20 -5.46 20.98
C ASN A 122 4.58 -4.84 21.12
N SER A 123 5.42 -4.90 20.07
CA SER A 123 6.82 -4.46 20.13
C SER A 123 7.08 -3.17 19.33
N GLY A 124 6.60 -3.10 18.10
CA GLY A 124 7.02 -2.07 17.14
C GLY A 124 8.44 -2.28 16.62
N ASN A 125 8.86 -1.43 15.69
CA ASN A 125 10.16 -1.50 15.00
C ASN A 125 10.48 -2.91 14.49
N TYR A 126 9.45 -3.57 13.92
CA TYR A 126 9.52 -4.95 13.46
C TYR A 126 10.49 -5.12 12.30
N LEU A 127 11.28 -6.19 12.34
CA LEU A 127 12.16 -6.63 11.27
C LEU A 127 11.38 -7.50 10.25
N GLU A 128 11.89 -7.61 9.02
CA GLU A 128 11.31 -8.50 8.00
C GLU A 128 11.26 -9.98 8.44
N SER A 129 12.20 -10.38 9.31
CA SER A 129 12.30 -11.73 9.87
C SER A 129 11.37 -11.99 11.07
N ASP A 130 10.73 -10.95 11.61
CA ASP A 130 9.85 -11.14 12.76
C ASP A 130 8.57 -11.88 12.38
N THR A 131 8.14 -12.74 13.29
CA THR A 131 6.95 -13.58 13.06
C THR A 131 5.68 -12.72 13.04
N PRO A 132 4.84 -12.82 12.00
CA PRO A 132 3.55 -12.17 11.97
C PRO A 132 2.62 -12.63 13.10
N GLY A 133 1.79 -11.72 13.61
CA GLY A 133 0.78 -11.97 14.62
C GLY A 133 -0.53 -11.22 14.29
N PRO A 134 -1.23 -11.56 13.18
CA PRO A 134 -2.36 -10.78 12.69
C PRO A 134 -3.53 -10.81 13.67
N LEU A 135 -4.17 -9.66 13.92
CA LEU A 135 -5.25 -9.49 14.89
C LEU A 135 -6.66 -9.44 14.28
N ASN A 136 -6.79 -9.46 12.96
CA ASN A 136 -8.08 -9.36 12.27
C ASN A 136 -8.06 -10.10 10.93
N SER A 137 -9.25 -10.29 10.33
CA SER A 137 -9.43 -11.05 9.09
C SER A 137 -8.66 -10.48 7.90
N TYR A 138 -8.52 -9.14 7.80
CA TYR A 138 -7.72 -8.50 6.75
C TYR A 138 -6.25 -8.89 6.85
N ALA A 139 -5.66 -8.71 8.03
CA ALA A 139 -4.25 -9.02 8.28
C ALA A 139 -3.94 -10.51 8.13
N THR A 140 -4.85 -11.37 8.63
CA THR A 140 -4.75 -12.84 8.47
C THR A 140 -4.72 -13.25 7.00
N GLY A 141 -5.60 -12.67 6.17
CA GLY A 141 -5.60 -12.93 4.73
C GLY A 141 -4.31 -12.47 4.05
N LYS A 142 -3.74 -11.34 4.49
CA LYS A 142 -2.44 -10.86 3.96
C LYS A 142 -1.28 -11.80 4.33
N VAL A 143 -1.21 -12.28 5.58
CA VAL A 143 -0.18 -13.24 6.01
C VAL A 143 -0.25 -14.53 5.19
N ARG A 144 -1.45 -15.11 5.03
CA ARG A 144 -1.64 -16.32 4.23
C ARG A 144 -1.24 -16.11 2.77
N ALA A 145 -1.56 -14.94 2.21
CA ALA A 145 -1.15 -14.58 0.85
C ALA A 145 0.38 -14.46 0.75
N GLU A 146 1.07 -13.80 1.72
CA GLU A 146 2.55 -13.73 1.75
C GLU A 146 3.21 -15.10 1.69
N GLU A 147 2.75 -16.03 2.55
CA GLU A 147 3.27 -17.39 2.61
C GLU A 147 3.06 -18.16 1.29
N ALA A 148 1.85 -18.02 0.73
CA ALA A 148 1.49 -18.73 -0.49
C ALA A 148 2.24 -18.19 -1.72
N VAL A 149 2.32 -16.87 -1.90
CA VAL A 149 2.98 -16.27 -3.07
C VAL A 149 4.48 -16.53 -3.07
N ASN A 150 5.14 -16.48 -1.89
CA ASN A 150 6.57 -16.80 -1.77
C ASN A 150 6.86 -18.27 -2.09
N ARG A 151 5.96 -19.20 -1.71
CA ARG A 151 6.12 -20.63 -2.02
C ARG A 151 5.93 -20.92 -3.51
N LEU A 152 4.98 -20.23 -4.16
CA LEU A 152 4.64 -20.45 -5.58
C LEU A 152 5.63 -19.79 -6.53
N ASN A 153 6.15 -18.65 -6.15
CA ASN A 153 7.14 -17.90 -6.91
C ASN A 153 8.19 -17.31 -5.95
N PRO A 154 9.32 -18.02 -5.72
CA PRO A 154 10.39 -17.58 -4.80
C PRO A 154 11.02 -16.24 -5.19
N ASP A 155 10.87 -15.81 -6.45
CA ASP A 155 11.34 -14.50 -6.91
C ASP A 155 10.37 -13.36 -6.59
N THR A 156 9.24 -13.64 -5.93
CA THR A 156 8.28 -12.63 -5.49
C THR A 156 8.94 -11.65 -4.52
N LEU A 157 8.66 -10.37 -4.72
CA LEU A 157 8.94 -9.31 -3.75
C LEU A 157 7.66 -8.98 -2.98
N VAL A 158 7.62 -9.29 -1.70
CA VAL A 158 6.52 -8.96 -0.79
C VAL A 158 6.85 -7.67 -0.06
N ILE A 159 6.01 -6.65 -0.20
CA ILE A 159 6.19 -5.36 0.43
C ILE A 159 5.23 -5.22 1.62
N ARG A 160 5.75 -5.10 2.84
CA ARG A 160 4.99 -4.67 4.01
C ARG A 160 5.14 -3.17 4.17
N SER A 161 4.03 -2.45 4.23
CA SER A 161 4.04 -0.99 4.28
C SER A 161 2.72 -0.43 4.79
N TYR A 162 2.77 0.80 5.27
CA TYR A 162 1.63 1.72 5.37
C TYR A 162 1.96 2.98 4.55
N PHE A 163 1.15 3.31 3.57
CA PHE A 163 1.42 4.44 2.68
C PHE A 163 0.29 5.47 2.71
N TYR A 164 0.63 6.72 2.43
CA TYR A 164 -0.31 7.85 2.35
C TYR A 164 -0.01 8.74 1.15
N GLY A 165 -1.01 9.50 0.72
CA GLY A 165 -0.88 10.42 -0.42
C GLY A 165 -2.24 10.79 -0.98
N HIS A 166 -2.25 11.40 -2.17
CA HIS A 166 -3.47 11.73 -2.90
C HIS A 166 -3.94 10.55 -3.74
N SER A 167 -5.25 10.32 -3.77
CA SER A 167 -5.91 9.28 -4.55
C SER A 167 -6.92 9.89 -5.54
N PRO A 168 -7.29 9.16 -6.61
CA PRO A 168 -8.29 9.63 -7.57
C PRO A 168 -9.64 10.00 -6.96
N SER A 169 -10.00 9.36 -5.85
CA SER A 169 -11.27 9.63 -5.15
C SER A 169 -11.17 10.71 -4.06
N GLY A 170 -9.96 11.13 -3.67
CA GLY A 170 -9.74 12.07 -2.58
C GLY A 170 -10.08 11.54 -1.17
N THR A 171 -10.26 10.22 -1.01
CA THR A 171 -10.79 9.65 0.25
C THR A 171 -10.15 8.33 0.67
N ARG A 172 -9.04 7.91 0.03
CA ARG A 172 -8.47 6.56 0.22
C ARG A 172 -7.33 6.48 1.23
N SER A 173 -6.73 7.61 1.60
CA SER A 173 -5.60 7.62 2.54
C SER A 173 -5.96 8.28 3.87
N LEU A 174 -5.15 8.02 4.90
CA LEU A 174 -5.28 8.70 6.19
C LEU A 174 -5.06 10.21 6.04
N LEU A 175 -4.14 10.64 5.18
CA LEU A 175 -3.92 12.05 4.86
C LEU A 175 -5.20 12.70 4.32
N GLU A 176 -5.82 12.10 3.32
CA GLU A 176 -7.07 12.62 2.73
C GLU A 176 -8.21 12.62 3.74
N TRP A 177 -8.31 11.57 4.56
CA TRP A 177 -9.33 11.48 5.60
C TRP A 177 -9.19 12.63 6.61
N VAL A 178 -7.96 12.96 7.04
CA VAL A 178 -7.68 14.10 7.93
C VAL A 178 -8.09 15.40 7.27
N LEU A 179 -7.66 15.64 6.02
CA LEU A 179 -7.92 16.89 5.30
C LEU A 179 -9.41 17.10 5.03
N VAL A 180 -10.11 16.06 4.54
CA VAL A 180 -11.56 16.15 4.26
C VAL A 180 -12.35 16.52 5.53
N ARG A 181 -12.01 15.90 6.67
CA ARG A 181 -12.68 16.21 7.94
C ARG A 181 -12.36 17.62 8.42
N ALA A 182 -11.08 17.99 8.45
CA ALA A 182 -10.63 19.28 8.95
C ALA A 182 -11.19 20.45 8.10
N MET A 183 -11.13 20.33 6.76
CA MET A 183 -11.66 21.34 5.84
C MET A 183 -13.18 21.47 5.92
N ALA A 184 -13.90 20.43 6.31
CA ALA A 184 -15.33 20.46 6.56
C ALA A 184 -15.70 20.97 7.96
N GLY A 185 -14.74 21.41 8.79
CA GLY A 185 -14.97 21.85 10.16
C GLY A 185 -15.33 20.71 11.13
N ASN A 186 -15.09 19.46 10.76
CA ASN A 186 -15.40 18.31 11.59
C ASN A 186 -14.22 17.95 12.50
N VAL A 187 -14.54 17.42 13.69
CA VAL A 187 -13.53 16.88 14.60
C VAL A 187 -12.70 15.78 13.92
N VAL A 188 -11.39 15.84 14.08
CA VAL A 188 -10.41 14.86 13.61
C VAL A 188 -9.92 14.04 14.82
N PRO A 189 -10.49 12.87 15.11
CA PRO A 189 -9.97 12.02 16.19
C PRO A 189 -8.65 11.38 15.76
N GLY A 190 -7.63 11.50 16.60
CA GLY A 190 -6.31 10.91 16.36
C GLY A 190 -5.92 9.96 17.50
N PHE A 191 -5.54 8.72 17.17
CA PHE A 191 -5.10 7.74 18.16
C PHE A 191 -3.72 8.10 18.71
N THR A 192 -3.63 8.33 20.04
CA THR A 192 -2.38 8.64 20.72
C THR A 192 -1.55 7.39 21.01
N ASP A 193 -2.17 6.23 20.99
CA ASP A 193 -1.63 4.92 21.37
C ASP A 193 -1.54 3.92 20.19
N SER A 194 -1.67 4.41 18.94
CA SER A 194 -1.48 3.61 17.74
C SER A 194 -0.33 4.19 16.92
N TYR A 195 0.80 3.46 16.86
CA TYR A 195 2.05 3.88 16.22
C TYR A 195 2.30 3.13 14.93
N PHE A 196 2.94 3.79 13.97
CA PHE A 196 3.27 3.24 12.65
C PHE A 196 4.40 4.05 12.00
N SER A 197 4.98 3.55 10.91
CA SER A 197 6.01 4.24 10.10
C SER A 197 5.51 4.48 8.67
N PRO A 198 4.54 5.40 8.45
CA PRO A 198 3.94 5.56 7.13
C PRO A 198 4.88 6.24 6.15
N ILE A 199 4.84 5.83 4.88
CA ILE A 199 5.64 6.42 3.80
C ILE A 199 4.75 7.11 2.77
N GLY A 200 5.17 8.27 2.26
CA GLY A 200 4.48 8.97 1.18
C GLY A 200 4.54 8.19 -0.14
N VAL A 201 3.46 8.20 -0.94
CA VAL A 201 3.38 7.40 -2.19
C VAL A 201 4.49 7.70 -3.19
N HIS A 202 5.05 8.91 -3.20
CA HIS A 202 6.18 9.27 -4.07
C HIS A 202 7.48 8.61 -3.60
N ASP A 203 7.76 8.67 -2.31
CA ASP A 203 8.95 8.03 -1.72
C ASP A 203 8.82 6.50 -1.78
N PHE A 204 7.60 5.99 -1.63
CA PHE A 204 7.29 4.58 -1.83
C PHE A 204 7.64 4.13 -3.26
N ALA A 205 7.24 4.89 -4.28
CA ALA A 205 7.51 4.54 -5.69
C ALA A 205 9.03 4.55 -5.98
N ASP A 206 9.77 5.56 -5.48
CA ASP A 206 11.21 5.65 -5.63
C ASP A 206 11.94 4.48 -4.92
N ALA A 207 11.47 4.09 -3.73
CA ALA A 207 12.00 2.95 -2.96
C ALA A 207 11.72 1.61 -3.65
N LEU A 208 10.50 1.45 -4.18
CA LEU A 208 10.09 0.26 -4.92
C LEU A 208 10.94 0.07 -6.18
N ASP A 209 11.19 1.14 -6.95
CA ASP A 209 12.08 1.09 -8.12
C ASP A 209 13.48 0.59 -7.74
N SER A 210 14.03 1.10 -6.62
CA SER A 210 15.35 0.67 -6.14
C SER A 210 15.37 -0.82 -5.79
N ALA A 211 14.33 -1.32 -5.12
CA ALA A 211 14.21 -2.74 -4.78
C ALA A 211 14.07 -3.63 -6.03
N ILE A 212 13.28 -3.19 -7.03
CA ILE A 212 13.11 -3.90 -8.30
C ILE A 212 14.43 -3.91 -9.09
N MET A 213 15.11 -2.77 -9.18
CA MET A 213 16.41 -2.65 -9.88
C MET A 213 17.50 -3.51 -9.23
N ALA A 214 17.50 -3.61 -7.90
CA ALA A 214 18.39 -4.50 -7.14
C ALA A 214 17.97 -5.98 -7.22
N ASN A 215 16.88 -6.29 -7.91
CA ASN A 215 16.30 -7.63 -8.05
C ASN A 215 16.01 -8.32 -6.71
N ILE A 216 15.54 -7.55 -5.73
CA ILE A 216 15.20 -8.08 -4.40
C ILE A 216 14.01 -9.04 -4.51
N SER A 217 14.05 -10.12 -3.73
CA SER A 217 12.97 -11.09 -3.53
C SER A 217 12.76 -11.34 -2.03
N GLY A 218 11.67 -12.00 -1.67
CA GLY A 218 11.27 -12.19 -0.28
C GLY A 218 10.56 -10.96 0.29
N ILE A 219 10.63 -10.78 1.61
CA ILE A 219 9.92 -9.71 2.32
C ILE A 219 10.82 -8.48 2.42
N LEU A 220 10.26 -7.30 2.17
CA LEU A 220 10.90 -6.01 2.37
C LEU A 220 9.92 -5.03 3.03
N HIS A 221 10.39 -4.29 4.01
CA HIS A 221 9.65 -3.21 4.63
C HIS A 221 9.88 -1.89 3.89
N LEU A 222 8.81 -1.23 3.43
CA LEU A 222 8.85 0.14 2.94
C LEU A 222 8.12 1.06 3.92
N GLY A 223 8.87 1.91 4.61
CA GLY A 223 8.37 2.82 5.64
C GLY A 223 9.21 4.08 5.75
N SER A 224 8.78 5.00 6.61
CA SER A 224 9.59 6.16 7.02
C SER A 224 10.66 5.76 8.04
N SER A 225 11.70 6.59 8.18
CA SER A 225 12.79 6.39 9.14
C SER A 225 12.37 6.50 10.61
N ASN A 226 11.18 7.03 10.88
CA ASN A 226 10.66 7.23 12.23
C ASN A 226 9.24 6.68 12.38
N ALA A 227 8.93 6.24 13.61
CA ALA A 227 7.58 5.88 14.03
C ALA A 227 6.89 7.07 14.68
N ILE A 228 5.62 7.27 14.39
CA ILE A 228 4.78 8.29 15.04
C ILE A 228 3.40 7.73 15.37
N SER A 229 2.67 8.37 16.30
CA SER A 229 1.28 8.01 16.52
C SER A 229 0.37 8.53 15.39
N LYS A 230 -0.81 7.94 15.22
CA LYS A 230 -1.80 8.46 14.26
C LYS A 230 -2.29 9.85 14.62
N HIS A 231 -2.30 10.20 15.91
CA HIS A 231 -2.56 11.57 16.37
C HIS A 231 -1.48 12.54 15.87
N GLU A 232 -0.20 12.18 16.06
CA GLU A 232 0.93 13.00 15.62
C GLU A 232 0.94 13.15 14.08
N PHE A 233 0.62 12.08 13.34
CA PHE A 233 0.44 12.17 11.89
C PHE A 233 -0.65 13.18 11.51
N ALA A 234 -1.82 13.09 12.14
CA ALA A 234 -2.92 14.03 11.88
C ALA A 234 -2.52 15.47 12.23
N ARG A 235 -1.79 15.69 13.34
CA ARG A 235 -1.26 17.00 13.74
C ARG A 235 -0.34 17.58 12.66
N MET A 236 0.65 16.80 12.20
CA MET A 236 1.57 17.23 11.14
C MET A 236 0.85 17.57 9.84
N VAL A 237 -0.11 16.75 9.42
CA VAL A 237 -0.93 17.02 8.21
C VAL A 237 -1.71 18.31 8.38
N MET A 238 -2.41 18.50 9.50
CA MET A 238 -3.24 19.68 9.73
C MET A 238 -2.40 20.97 9.79
N GLU A 239 -1.24 20.94 10.45
CA GLU A 239 -0.30 22.07 10.48
C GLU A 239 0.23 22.42 9.09
N THR A 240 0.71 21.41 8.34
CA THR A 240 1.28 21.62 7.01
C THR A 240 0.28 22.19 6.01
N TYR A 241 -0.99 21.78 6.11
CA TYR A 241 -2.05 22.23 5.20
C TYR A 241 -2.87 23.43 5.77
N GLY A 242 -2.46 24.00 6.91
CA GLY A 242 -3.10 25.20 7.48
C GLY A 242 -4.52 24.95 8.00
N CYS A 243 -4.82 23.76 8.47
CA CYS A 243 -6.12 23.41 9.03
C CYS A 243 -6.28 23.94 10.47
N GLU A 244 -7.54 24.12 10.91
CA GLU A 244 -7.90 24.55 12.26
C GLU A 244 -7.49 23.48 13.30
N MET A 245 -6.45 23.74 14.09
CA MET A 245 -5.87 22.79 15.05
C MET A 245 -6.81 22.45 16.23
N SER A 246 -7.77 23.32 16.54
CA SER A 246 -8.77 23.06 17.58
C SER A 246 -9.72 21.89 17.24
N LEU A 247 -9.75 21.44 15.98
CA LEU A 247 -10.52 20.29 15.54
C LEU A 247 -9.83 18.94 15.85
N LEU A 248 -8.52 18.92 16.09
CA LEU A 248 -7.80 17.68 16.44
C LEU A 248 -8.15 17.25 17.87
N ARG A 249 -8.55 16.00 18.02
CA ARG A 249 -8.90 15.41 19.32
C ARG A 249 -8.06 14.16 19.60
N PRO A 250 -7.31 14.12 20.69
CA PRO A 250 -6.63 12.91 21.12
C PRO A 250 -7.67 11.90 21.61
N ILE A 251 -7.55 10.67 21.13
CA ILE A 251 -8.32 9.52 21.61
C ILE A 251 -7.43 8.29 21.68
N THR A 252 -7.84 7.25 22.37
CA THR A 252 -7.21 5.94 22.34
C THR A 252 -7.94 5.02 21.35
N VAL A 253 -7.31 3.91 20.98
CA VAL A 253 -7.96 2.89 20.13
C VAL A 253 -9.19 2.31 20.82
N ASP A 254 -9.15 2.17 22.17
CA ASP A 254 -10.28 1.63 22.93
C ASP A 254 -11.48 2.58 22.93
N ASP A 255 -11.23 3.91 22.94
CA ASP A 255 -12.31 4.91 22.86
C ASP A 255 -13.11 4.84 21.54
N ALA A 256 -12.51 4.31 20.49
CA ALA A 256 -13.13 4.26 19.16
C ALA A 256 -14.14 3.11 18.97
N CYS A 257 -14.23 2.18 19.92
CA CYS A 257 -15.17 1.05 19.88
C CYS A 257 -15.20 0.32 18.53
N LEU A 258 -14.02 0.05 17.94
CA LEU A 258 -13.89 -0.63 16.65
C LEU A 258 -14.30 -2.10 16.76
N SER A 259 -14.96 -2.65 15.74
CA SER A 259 -15.39 -4.06 15.74
C SER A 259 -14.22 -5.01 15.44
N ALA A 260 -13.24 -4.57 14.68
CA ALA A 260 -12.03 -5.33 14.39
C ALA A 260 -10.86 -4.87 15.28
N ASN A 261 -10.11 -5.82 15.84
CA ASN A 261 -8.93 -5.51 16.65
C ASN A 261 -7.87 -4.76 15.83
N ARG A 262 -7.23 -3.78 16.48
CA ARG A 262 -6.16 -2.98 15.90
C ARG A 262 -4.85 -3.15 16.69
N PRO A 263 -3.74 -3.44 16.01
CA PRO A 263 -2.43 -3.43 16.66
C PRO A 263 -2.08 -2.02 17.15
N ARG A 264 -1.37 -1.93 18.29
CA ARG A 264 -0.97 -0.65 18.91
C ARG A 264 0.28 -0.05 18.26
N ASN A 265 1.23 -0.87 17.87
CA ASN A 265 2.48 -0.40 17.29
C ASN A 265 2.94 -1.29 16.13
N THR A 266 2.64 -0.88 14.90
CA THR A 266 3.05 -1.59 13.67
C THR A 266 4.25 -0.94 13.00
N SER A 267 5.02 -0.12 13.72
CA SER A 267 6.20 0.50 13.13
C SER A 267 7.19 -0.54 12.61
N LEU A 268 7.74 -0.25 11.45
CA LEU A 268 8.64 -1.14 10.71
C LEU A 268 10.08 -0.68 10.84
N ASN A 269 11.00 -1.62 10.98
CA ASN A 269 12.42 -1.37 10.78
C ASN A 269 12.68 -1.26 9.27
N VAL A 270 13.40 -0.23 8.84
CA VAL A 270 13.66 0.06 7.42
C VAL A 270 15.15 -0.02 7.05
N ALA A 271 15.97 -0.60 7.92
CA ALA A 271 17.42 -0.69 7.69
C ALA A 271 17.76 -1.48 6.40
N MET A 272 16.99 -2.52 6.06
CA MET A 272 17.17 -3.25 4.81
C MET A 272 16.84 -2.36 3.60
N LEU A 273 15.76 -1.60 3.65
CA LEU A 273 15.42 -0.62 2.61
C LEU A 273 16.54 0.40 2.44
N GLU A 274 17.03 1.01 3.53
CA GLU A 274 18.10 2.02 3.49
C GLU A 274 19.38 1.48 2.87
N SER A 275 19.73 0.23 3.18
CA SER A 275 20.87 -0.47 2.56
C SER A 275 20.70 -0.65 1.05
N ILE A 276 19.50 -1.00 0.58
CA ILE A 276 19.18 -1.18 -0.84
C ILE A 276 19.13 0.17 -1.54
N TRP A 277 18.52 1.17 -0.91
CA TRP A 277 18.31 2.50 -1.47
C TRP A 277 19.58 3.35 -1.48
N GLY A 278 20.57 2.99 -0.64
CA GLY A 278 21.81 3.73 -0.49
C GLY A 278 21.64 5.10 0.17
N ARG A 279 20.54 5.32 0.85
CA ARG A 279 20.21 6.57 1.58
C ARG A 279 19.29 6.30 2.76
N VAL A 280 19.22 7.22 3.70
CA VAL A 280 18.26 7.20 4.80
C VAL A 280 16.84 7.34 4.24
N ALA A 281 15.92 6.56 4.76
CA ALA A 281 14.50 6.70 4.42
C ALA A 281 13.98 8.08 4.90
N PRO A 282 13.07 8.72 4.15
CA PRO A 282 12.52 10.00 4.58
C PRO A 282 11.78 9.87 5.90
N SER A 283 11.80 10.91 6.72
CA SER A 283 10.91 10.99 7.88
C SER A 283 9.46 11.21 7.41
N VAL A 284 8.49 10.98 8.30
CA VAL A 284 7.08 11.27 8.00
C VAL A 284 6.90 12.75 7.66
N ALA A 285 7.61 13.66 8.35
CA ALA A 285 7.57 15.10 8.08
C ALA A 285 8.06 15.43 6.66
N ASP A 286 9.17 14.82 6.23
CA ASP A 286 9.70 15.01 4.88
C ASP A 286 8.69 14.57 3.80
N GLY A 287 8.06 13.41 4.00
CA GLY A 287 7.05 12.89 3.09
C GLY A 287 5.80 13.77 3.01
N ILE A 288 5.30 14.30 4.14
CA ILE A 288 4.16 15.23 4.16
C ILE A 288 4.52 16.53 3.44
N ASN A 289 5.69 17.11 3.72
CA ASN A 289 6.18 18.32 3.07
C ASN A 289 6.36 18.13 1.55
N ARG A 290 6.91 16.98 1.13
CA ARG A 290 7.03 16.65 -0.29
C ARG A 290 5.67 16.61 -0.99
N LEU A 291 4.65 16.01 -0.35
CA LEU A 291 3.29 15.95 -0.90
C LEU A 291 2.62 17.32 -0.95
N SER A 292 2.75 18.14 0.10
CA SER A 292 2.12 19.47 0.18
C SER A 292 2.72 20.48 -0.82
N SER A 293 3.99 20.30 -1.19
CA SER A 293 4.69 21.14 -2.18
C SER A 293 4.31 20.84 -3.63
N GLN A 294 3.57 19.78 -3.87
CA GLN A 294 3.16 19.33 -5.21
C GLN A 294 1.64 19.51 -5.38
N ALA A 295 1.21 19.88 -6.59
CA ALA A 295 -0.22 19.89 -6.90
C ALA A 295 -0.78 18.47 -6.77
N ASN A 296 -2.03 18.37 -6.28
CA ASN A 296 -2.72 17.09 -6.26
C ASN A 296 -2.85 16.56 -7.71
N PRO A 297 -2.24 15.43 -8.04
CA PRO A 297 -2.20 14.94 -9.42
C PRO A 297 -3.54 14.42 -9.93
N PHE A 298 -4.56 14.36 -9.08
CA PHE A 298 -5.90 13.87 -9.37
C PHE A 298 -6.99 14.95 -9.18
N ALA A 299 -6.60 16.21 -8.86
CA ALA A 299 -7.51 17.33 -8.72
C ALA A 299 -8.06 17.82 -10.07
#